data_450e43f43e1432fc53add5ba4ea7d9f8
#
_entry.id   450e43f43e1432fc53add5ba4ea7d9f8
#
_cell.length_a   1.000
_cell.length_b   1.000
_cell.length_c   1.000
_cell.angle_alpha   90.00
_cell.angle_beta   90.00
_cell.angle_gamma   90.00
#
_symmetry.space_group_name_H-M   'P 1'
#
loop_
_entity.id
_entity.type
_entity.pdbx_description
1 polymer ?
#
loop_
_entity_poly.entity_id
_entity_poly.type
_entity_poly.pdbx_seq_one_letter_code
_entity_poly.pdbx_strand_id
1 'polypeptide(L)'
;RMIIAPVQGGMQDQMRFENENGDWIGFSTEHPSNADGKYKKCGEWAMPIFPKTRSIKGSPMTPYIFASQCSIEDAAIALMKVYKMGPKERTRRGLAGRDWVLSDESGFTAKAMGQGFINNINNLFTQWKPQPRFTITKVDDNTKLDNYNPSPISLTPEFLEEIQSI
;
A
#
# COMPACT_ATOMS: atom_id res chain seq x y z
N ARG A 1 1.10 -0.85 23.72
CA ARG A 1 1.24 -2.32 23.74
C ARG A 1 2.18 -2.76 22.63
N MET A 2 2.83 -3.93 22.81
CA MET A 2 3.63 -4.54 21.74
C MET A 2 2.73 -5.11 20.62
N ILE A 3 3.28 -5.18 19.42
CA ILE A 3 2.61 -5.75 18.23
C ILE A 3 3.31 -7.07 17.86
N ILE A 4 2.53 -8.11 17.63
CA ILE A 4 2.97 -9.36 17.00
C ILE A 4 2.09 -9.53 15.77
N ALA A 5 2.66 -9.46 14.59
CA ALA A 5 1.88 -9.54 13.37
C ALA A 5 2.72 -10.01 12.16
N PRO A 6 2.06 -10.55 11.13
CA PRO A 6 2.72 -10.84 9.85
C PRO A 6 3.20 -9.54 9.18
N VAL A 7 4.34 -9.65 8.51
CA VAL A 7 4.90 -8.54 7.72
C VAL A 7 4.15 -8.46 6.38
N GLN A 8 3.00 -7.78 6.42
CA GLN A 8 2.12 -7.63 5.26
C GLN A 8 1.40 -6.28 5.29
N GLY A 9 1.21 -5.69 4.10
CA GLY A 9 0.44 -4.45 3.93
C GLY A 9 0.84 -3.37 4.94
N GLY A 10 -0.11 -2.58 5.41
CA GLY A 10 0.14 -1.50 6.36
C GLY A 10 0.65 -1.92 7.75
N MET A 11 0.64 -3.23 8.08
CA MET A 11 1.21 -3.69 9.34
C MET A 11 2.74 -3.49 9.38
N GLN A 12 3.42 -3.57 8.23
CA GLN A 12 4.86 -3.35 8.16
C GLN A 12 5.24 -1.90 8.55
N ASP A 13 4.42 -0.92 8.16
CA ASP A 13 4.67 0.49 8.49
C ASP A 13 4.54 0.73 10.00
N GLN A 14 3.59 0.07 10.64
CA GLN A 14 3.42 0.14 12.10
C GLN A 14 4.58 -0.50 12.89
N MET A 15 5.35 -1.37 12.25
CA MET A 15 6.54 -1.99 12.85
C MET A 15 7.79 -1.12 12.72
N ARG A 16 7.79 -0.11 11.87
CA ARG A 16 8.91 0.80 11.62
C ARG A 16 10.19 0.04 11.28
N PHE A 17 10.21 -0.63 10.12
CA PHE A 17 11.45 -1.23 9.65
C PHE A 17 12.49 -0.18 9.31
N GLU A 18 13.76 -0.52 9.56
CA GLU A 18 14.89 0.38 9.39
C GLU A 18 15.90 -0.19 8.39
N ASN A 19 16.52 0.71 7.63
CA ASN A 19 17.72 0.38 6.86
C ASN A 19 18.96 0.28 7.77
N GLU A 20 20.13 0.07 7.17
CA GLU A 20 21.41 -0.02 7.88
C GLU A 20 21.78 1.28 8.61
N ASN A 21 21.35 2.43 8.08
CA ASN A 21 21.58 3.75 8.66
C ASN A 21 20.60 4.08 9.80
N GLY A 22 19.57 3.26 10.02
CA GLY A 22 18.53 3.51 11.02
C GLY A 22 17.35 4.34 10.51
N ASP A 23 17.31 4.67 9.22
CA ASP A 23 16.18 5.39 8.64
C ASP A 23 14.97 4.48 8.49
N TRP A 24 13.78 5.03 8.71
CA TRP A 24 12.54 4.30 8.51
C TRP A 24 12.31 3.98 7.04
N ILE A 25 11.98 2.72 6.77
CA ILE A 25 11.58 2.22 5.46
C ILE A 25 10.06 2.05 5.44
N GLY A 26 9.36 3.12 5.09
CA GLY A 26 7.91 3.10 4.89
C GLY A 26 7.52 2.55 3.52
N PHE A 27 6.22 2.34 3.34
CA PHE A 27 5.66 1.92 2.05
C PHE A 27 5.94 2.99 0.96
N SER A 28 6.47 2.52 -0.16
CA SER A 28 6.66 3.34 -1.36
C SER A 28 6.65 2.46 -2.61
N THR A 29 6.70 3.07 -3.79
CA THR A 29 6.87 2.34 -5.05
C THR A 29 8.17 1.55 -5.11
N GLU A 30 9.22 2.05 -4.46
CA GLU A 30 10.53 1.38 -4.36
C GLU A 30 10.52 0.27 -3.30
N HIS A 31 9.68 0.43 -2.28
CA HIS A 31 9.58 -0.47 -1.13
C HIS A 31 8.11 -0.87 -0.87
N PRO A 32 7.49 -1.59 -1.82
CA PRO A 32 6.07 -1.95 -1.72
C PRO A 32 5.79 -3.02 -0.67
N SER A 33 6.81 -3.76 -0.25
CA SER A 33 6.67 -4.81 0.75
C SER A 33 8.04 -5.21 1.32
N ASN A 34 8.06 -5.55 2.61
CA ASN A 34 9.19 -6.18 3.28
C ASN A 34 8.89 -7.65 3.65
N ALA A 35 7.92 -8.27 2.96
CA ALA A 35 7.52 -9.65 3.21
C ALA A 35 8.65 -10.67 2.92
N ASP A 36 9.59 -10.33 2.05
CA ASP A 36 10.82 -11.09 1.77
C ASP A 36 11.83 -11.04 2.93
N GLY A 37 11.63 -10.12 3.86
CA GLY A 37 12.49 -9.93 5.01
C GLY A 37 13.84 -9.30 4.67
N LYS A 38 13.91 -8.44 3.68
CA LYS A 38 15.10 -7.66 3.35
C LYS A 38 15.58 -6.84 4.55
N TYR A 39 14.66 -6.15 5.21
CA TYR A 39 14.95 -5.39 6.43
C TYR A 39 14.50 -6.17 7.65
N LYS A 40 15.42 -6.43 8.57
CA LYS A 40 15.17 -7.24 9.80
C LYS A 40 15.01 -6.38 11.05
N LYS A 41 15.65 -5.21 11.05
CA LYS A 41 15.60 -4.29 12.17
C LYS A 41 14.29 -3.52 12.15
N CYS A 42 13.60 -3.48 13.27
CA CYS A 42 12.31 -2.79 13.40
C CYS A 42 12.19 -2.16 14.79
N GLY A 43 11.14 -1.39 15.00
CA GLY A 43 10.84 -0.80 16.29
C GLY A 43 10.78 -1.86 17.40
N GLU A 44 11.33 -1.56 18.56
CA GLU A 44 11.42 -2.50 19.69
C GLU A 44 10.07 -2.98 20.24
N TRP A 45 8.98 -2.30 19.88
CA TRP A 45 7.60 -2.68 20.21
C TRP A 45 7.03 -3.74 19.27
N ALA A 46 7.73 -4.03 18.18
CA ALA A 46 7.26 -4.95 17.15
C ALA A 46 7.96 -6.31 17.24
N MET A 47 7.20 -7.35 16.97
CA MET A 47 7.68 -8.70 16.79
C MET A 47 7.17 -9.20 15.43
N PRO A 48 7.94 -8.99 14.35
CA PRO A 48 7.54 -9.34 13.01
C PRO A 48 7.54 -10.86 12.80
N ILE A 49 6.54 -11.35 12.07
CA ILE A 49 6.48 -12.72 11.56
C ILE A 49 6.58 -12.63 10.04
N PHE A 50 7.71 -13.08 9.49
CA PHE A 50 7.92 -13.04 8.05
C PHE A 50 7.19 -14.18 7.36
N PRO A 51 6.47 -13.91 6.24
CA PRO A 51 5.87 -14.96 5.44
C PRO A 51 6.92 -15.94 4.91
N LYS A 52 6.58 -17.24 4.90
CA LYS A 52 7.44 -18.29 4.34
C LYS A 52 7.03 -18.72 2.95
N THR A 53 5.75 -18.63 2.66
CA THR A 53 5.21 -19.03 1.35
C THR A 53 4.30 -17.94 0.81
N ARG A 54 4.25 -17.85 -0.50
CA ARG A 54 3.36 -16.98 -1.24
C ARG A 54 2.62 -17.79 -2.28
N SER A 55 1.30 -17.78 -2.24
CA SER A 55 0.45 -18.48 -3.19
C SER A 55 -0.44 -17.52 -3.94
N ILE A 56 -0.80 -17.88 -5.17
CA ILE A 56 -1.81 -17.14 -5.91
C ILE A 56 -3.17 -17.69 -5.49
N LYS A 57 -4.05 -16.79 -5.08
CA LYS A 57 -5.46 -17.08 -4.80
C LYS A 57 -6.32 -16.13 -5.62
N GLY A 58 -7.58 -16.45 -5.74
CA GLY A 58 -8.52 -15.57 -6.39
C GLY A 58 -9.83 -16.26 -6.69
N SER A 59 -10.77 -15.48 -7.14
CA SER A 59 -12.04 -15.90 -7.70
C SER A 59 -12.14 -15.33 -9.12
N PRO A 60 -13.12 -15.75 -9.94
CA PRO A 60 -13.34 -15.14 -11.25
C PRO A 60 -13.47 -13.62 -11.21
N MET A 61 -14.02 -13.08 -10.11
CA MET A 61 -14.21 -11.63 -9.92
C MET A 61 -12.92 -10.90 -9.52
N THR A 62 -12.00 -11.60 -8.83
CA THR A 62 -10.73 -11.03 -8.32
C THR A 62 -9.61 -12.05 -8.51
N PRO A 63 -9.17 -12.28 -9.76
CA PRO A 63 -8.11 -13.23 -10.05
C PRO A 63 -6.74 -12.70 -9.60
N TYR A 64 -5.79 -13.63 -9.46
CA TYR A 64 -4.37 -13.33 -9.24
C TYR A 64 -4.05 -12.55 -7.95
N ILE A 65 -4.77 -12.79 -6.87
CA ILE A 65 -4.42 -12.24 -5.57
C ILE A 65 -3.28 -13.06 -4.96
N PHE A 66 -2.20 -12.38 -4.59
CA PHE A 66 -1.12 -13.03 -3.83
C PHE A 66 -1.47 -13.07 -2.34
N ALA A 67 -1.50 -14.27 -1.78
CA ALA A 67 -1.65 -14.50 -0.35
C ALA A 67 -0.33 -15.01 0.23
N SER A 68 0.20 -14.28 1.20
CA SER A 68 1.38 -14.70 1.95
C SER A 68 0.97 -15.46 3.20
N GLN A 69 1.71 -16.52 3.54
CA GLN A 69 1.42 -17.38 4.69
C GLN A 69 2.62 -17.42 5.63
N CYS A 70 2.36 -17.18 6.91
CA CYS A 70 3.34 -17.33 7.97
C CYS A 70 3.26 -18.74 8.55
N SER A 71 4.38 -19.26 9.09
CA SER A 71 4.35 -20.53 9.78
C SER A 71 3.78 -20.38 11.20
N ILE A 72 3.10 -21.41 11.65
CA ILE A 72 2.54 -21.48 13.01
C ILE A 72 3.67 -21.50 14.05
N GLU A 73 4.78 -22.15 13.73
CA GLU A 73 5.97 -22.24 14.57
C GLU A 73 6.59 -20.86 14.81
N ASP A 74 6.72 -20.03 13.74
CA ASP A 74 7.25 -18.68 13.88
C ASP A 74 6.32 -17.79 14.72
N ALA A 75 5.01 -17.96 14.57
CA ALA A 75 4.02 -17.28 15.40
C ALA A 75 4.14 -17.71 16.88
N ALA A 76 4.27 -18.99 17.13
CA ALA A 76 4.46 -19.53 18.49
C ALA A 76 5.77 -19.02 19.13
N ILE A 77 6.87 -18.98 18.36
CA ILE A 77 8.15 -18.44 18.81
C ILE A 77 8.01 -16.95 19.15
N ALA A 78 7.34 -16.16 18.33
CA ALA A 78 7.12 -14.74 18.58
C ALA A 78 6.30 -14.51 19.85
N LEU A 79 5.23 -15.26 20.05
CA LEU A 79 4.41 -15.24 21.27
C LEU A 79 5.23 -15.58 22.51
N MET A 80 6.01 -16.66 22.46
CA MET A 80 6.85 -17.10 23.58
C MET A 80 7.94 -16.08 23.92
N LYS A 81 8.55 -15.43 22.92
CA LYS A 81 9.52 -14.34 23.17
C LYS A 81 8.87 -13.20 23.94
N VAL A 82 7.69 -12.74 23.50
CA VAL A 82 6.98 -11.65 24.17
C VAL A 82 6.52 -12.07 25.57
N TYR A 83 6.05 -13.30 25.76
CA TYR A 83 5.67 -13.83 27.07
C TYR A 83 6.85 -13.81 28.06
N LYS A 84 8.01 -14.30 27.63
CA LYS A 84 9.23 -14.40 28.46
C LYS A 84 9.84 -13.05 28.85
N MET A 85 9.55 -11.96 28.11
CA MET A 85 10.04 -10.61 28.45
C MET A 85 9.55 -10.10 29.80
N GLY A 86 8.45 -10.63 30.31
CA GLY A 86 7.84 -10.13 31.53
C GLY A 86 7.05 -8.82 31.35
N PRO A 87 6.20 -8.46 32.30
CA PRO A 87 5.24 -7.36 32.14
C PRO A 87 5.92 -5.98 32.06
N LYS A 88 6.96 -5.73 32.84
CA LYS A 88 7.66 -4.44 32.85
C LYS A 88 8.28 -4.13 31.48
N GLU A 89 8.99 -5.07 30.88
CA GLU A 89 9.63 -4.88 29.58
C GLU A 89 8.60 -4.76 28.45
N ARG A 90 7.53 -5.57 28.47
CA ARG A 90 6.43 -5.41 27.52
C ARG A 90 5.78 -4.04 27.59
N THR A 91 5.60 -3.50 28.80
CA THR A 91 5.04 -2.17 28.98
C THR A 91 5.98 -1.10 28.46
N ARG A 92 7.26 -1.17 28.79
CA ARG A 92 8.27 -0.24 28.29
C ARG A 92 8.29 -0.18 26.76
N ARG A 93 8.39 -1.32 26.11
CA ARG A 93 8.40 -1.43 24.64
C ARG A 93 7.08 -0.95 24.03
N GLY A 94 5.97 -1.30 24.65
CA GLY A 94 4.66 -0.83 24.20
C GLY A 94 4.49 0.68 24.30
N LEU A 95 5.09 1.34 25.29
CA LEU A 95 5.13 2.79 25.40
C LEU A 95 6.01 3.42 24.31
N ALA A 96 7.18 2.87 24.03
CA ALA A 96 8.00 3.33 22.92
C ALA A 96 7.26 3.29 21.57
N GLY A 97 6.47 2.23 21.32
CA GLY A 97 5.62 2.15 20.13
C GLY A 97 4.50 3.21 20.11
N ARG A 98 3.91 3.51 21.27
CA ARG A 98 2.94 4.59 21.38
C ARG A 98 3.58 5.94 21.07
N ASP A 99 4.75 6.21 21.63
CA ASP A 99 5.44 7.48 21.45
C ASP A 99 5.84 7.68 19.98
N TRP A 100 6.29 6.61 19.31
CA TRP A 100 6.53 6.68 17.87
C TRP A 100 5.26 6.96 17.06
N VAL A 101 4.15 6.25 17.32
CA VAL A 101 2.87 6.48 16.60
C VAL A 101 2.36 7.92 16.78
N LEU A 102 2.65 8.54 17.93
CA LEU A 102 2.28 9.93 18.21
C LEU A 102 3.29 10.96 17.70
N SER A 103 4.45 10.51 17.23
CA SER A 103 5.46 11.40 16.65
C SER A 103 5.04 11.93 15.27
N ASP A 104 5.64 13.05 14.89
CA ASP A 104 5.42 13.63 13.55
C ASP A 104 6.01 12.73 12.44
N GLU A 105 7.07 11.97 12.74
CA GLU A 105 7.72 11.04 11.80
C GLU A 105 6.73 9.96 11.31
N SER A 106 5.92 9.42 12.20
CA SER A 106 5.00 8.32 11.86
C SER A 106 3.88 8.71 10.92
N GLY A 107 3.40 9.94 11.00
CA GLY A 107 2.24 10.41 10.23
C GLY A 107 0.91 9.76 10.58
N PHE A 108 0.83 8.89 11.61
CA PHE A 108 -0.37 8.12 11.95
C PHE A 108 -1.40 8.87 12.79
N THR A 109 -1.10 10.08 13.21
CA THR A 109 -2.08 10.87 13.97
C THR A 109 -3.17 11.42 13.04
N ALA A 110 -4.39 11.58 13.56
CA ALA A 110 -5.48 12.21 12.80
C ALA A 110 -5.11 13.62 12.30
N LYS A 111 -4.32 14.36 13.09
CA LYS A 111 -3.81 15.68 12.70
C LYS A 111 -2.87 15.58 11.49
N ALA A 112 -1.90 14.68 11.52
CA ALA A 112 -0.95 14.48 10.43
C ALA A 112 -1.67 14.01 9.16
N MET A 113 -2.61 13.09 9.28
CA MET A 113 -3.43 12.61 8.17
C MET A 113 -4.26 13.75 7.55
N GLY A 114 -4.94 14.56 8.38
CA GLY A 114 -5.73 15.70 7.91
C GLY A 114 -4.86 16.73 7.18
N GLN A 115 -3.69 17.05 7.72
CA GLN A 115 -2.75 17.95 7.06
C GLN A 115 -2.23 17.37 5.74
N GLY A 116 -1.93 16.07 5.70
CA GLY A 116 -1.54 15.36 4.49
C GLY A 116 -2.61 15.45 3.39
N PHE A 117 -3.87 15.25 3.73
CA PHE A 117 -4.99 15.43 2.80
C PHE A 117 -5.06 16.85 2.23
N ILE A 118 -5.00 17.86 3.08
CA ILE A 118 -5.04 19.26 2.67
C ILE A 118 -3.89 19.58 1.72
N ASN A 119 -2.68 19.18 2.07
CA ASN A 119 -1.48 19.42 1.27
C ASN A 119 -1.57 18.72 -0.10
N ASN A 120 -1.99 17.46 -0.12
CA ASN A 120 -2.11 16.69 -1.36
C ASN A 120 -3.22 17.23 -2.27
N ILE A 121 -4.36 17.66 -1.73
CA ILE A 121 -5.43 18.28 -2.49
C ILE A 121 -4.94 19.60 -3.09
N ASN A 122 -4.27 20.45 -2.31
CA ASN A 122 -3.73 21.71 -2.82
C ASN A 122 -2.71 21.46 -3.93
N ASN A 123 -1.80 20.51 -3.76
CA ASN A 123 -0.84 20.13 -4.79
C ASN A 123 -1.53 19.59 -6.05
N LEU A 124 -2.59 18.78 -5.88
CA LEU A 124 -3.37 18.27 -7.00
C LEU A 124 -3.96 19.44 -7.82
N PHE A 125 -4.60 20.40 -7.17
CA PHE A 125 -5.20 21.56 -7.87
C PHE A 125 -4.17 22.42 -8.59
N THR A 126 -2.93 22.50 -8.10
CA THR A 126 -1.87 23.24 -8.80
C THR A 126 -1.32 22.52 -10.02
N GLN A 127 -1.35 21.20 -10.02
CA GLN A 127 -0.76 20.35 -11.06
C GLN A 127 -1.79 19.79 -12.04
N TRP A 128 -3.05 19.70 -11.59
CA TRP A 128 -4.11 19.09 -12.39
C TRP A 128 -4.45 19.92 -13.60
N LYS A 129 -4.46 19.26 -14.75
CA LYS A 129 -4.96 19.83 -16.01
C LYS A 129 -6.15 18.97 -16.47
N PRO A 130 -7.27 19.59 -16.88
CA PRO A 130 -8.37 18.84 -17.46
C PRO A 130 -7.86 18.04 -18.65
N GLN A 131 -8.07 16.73 -18.63
CA GLN A 131 -7.83 15.91 -19.80
C GLN A 131 -9.16 15.79 -20.55
N PRO A 132 -9.18 16.02 -21.87
CA PRO A 132 -10.37 15.78 -22.65
C PRO A 132 -10.76 14.31 -22.53
N ARG A 133 -12.01 14.03 -22.16
CA ARG A 133 -12.51 12.66 -22.04
C ARG A 133 -12.50 11.93 -23.38
N PHE A 134 -12.69 12.69 -24.45
CA PHE A 134 -12.76 12.18 -25.80
C PHE A 134 -12.05 13.14 -26.75
N THR A 135 -11.36 12.61 -27.72
CA THR A 135 -10.88 13.34 -28.88
C THR A 135 -11.62 12.79 -30.08
N ILE A 136 -12.46 13.60 -30.70
CA ILE A 136 -13.13 13.23 -31.96
C ILE A 136 -12.18 13.58 -33.09
N THR A 137 -11.66 12.58 -33.78
CA THR A 137 -10.84 12.76 -34.98
C THR A 137 -11.64 12.33 -36.18
N LYS A 138 -11.82 13.24 -37.14
CA LYS A 138 -12.39 12.86 -38.44
C LYS A 138 -11.34 12.03 -39.15
N VAL A 139 -11.67 10.78 -39.42
CA VAL A 139 -10.82 9.83 -40.16
C VAL A 139 -11.14 9.98 -41.64
N ASP A 140 -10.18 10.35 -42.42
CA ASP A 140 -10.22 10.26 -43.87
C ASP A 140 -9.24 9.21 -44.40
N ASP A 141 -9.25 8.92 -45.69
CA ASP A 141 -8.44 7.87 -46.30
C ASP A 141 -6.93 8.06 -46.12
N ASN A 142 -6.48 9.25 -45.71
CA ASN A 142 -5.07 9.57 -45.47
C ASN A 142 -4.70 9.63 -44.00
N THR A 143 -5.63 9.42 -43.07
CA THR A 143 -5.37 9.50 -41.63
C THR A 143 -4.61 8.25 -41.18
N LYS A 144 -3.34 8.42 -40.82
CA LYS A 144 -2.57 7.35 -40.20
C LYS A 144 -2.96 7.20 -38.76
N LEU A 145 -3.46 6.04 -38.37
CA LEU A 145 -3.85 5.70 -36.99
C LEU A 145 -2.68 5.01 -36.24
N ASP A 146 -1.51 5.63 -36.23
CA ASP A 146 -0.25 5.02 -35.80
C ASP A 146 -0.22 4.61 -34.30
N ASN A 147 -1.23 4.94 -33.50
CA ASN A 147 -1.30 4.54 -32.08
C ASN A 147 -2.73 4.28 -31.59
N TYR A 148 -3.62 3.92 -32.50
CA TYR A 148 -5.00 3.58 -32.12
C TYR A 148 -5.05 2.17 -31.52
N ASN A 149 -5.14 2.10 -30.20
CA ASN A 149 -5.46 0.88 -29.49
C ASN A 149 -6.97 0.93 -29.15
N PRO A 150 -7.84 0.31 -29.93
CA PRO A 150 -9.26 0.32 -29.64
C PRO A 150 -9.49 -0.48 -28.37
N SER A 151 -9.76 0.20 -27.27
CA SER A 151 -10.53 -0.45 -26.20
C SER A 151 -11.84 -0.92 -26.81
N PRO A 152 -12.28 -2.14 -26.58
CA PRO A 152 -13.57 -2.62 -27.09
C PRO A 152 -14.69 -1.89 -26.33
N ILE A 153 -14.98 -0.67 -26.73
CA ILE A 153 -16.22 0.00 -26.37
C ILE A 153 -17.25 -0.54 -27.35
N SER A 154 -18.11 -1.42 -26.89
CA SER A 154 -19.29 -1.76 -27.64
C SER A 154 -20.19 -0.51 -27.70
N LEU A 155 -20.12 0.20 -28.82
CA LEU A 155 -21.03 1.29 -29.09
C LEU A 155 -22.43 0.70 -29.23
N THR A 156 -23.33 1.05 -28.33
CA THR A 156 -24.73 0.65 -28.48
C THR A 156 -25.34 1.37 -29.69
N PRO A 157 -26.33 0.75 -30.41
CA PRO A 157 -26.99 1.40 -31.53
C PRO A 157 -27.54 2.79 -31.20
N GLU A 158 -28.05 2.97 -29.98
CA GLU A 158 -28.60 4.23 -29.49
C GLU A 158 -27.53 5.36 -29.45
N PHE A 159 -26.31 5.03 -29.09
CA PHE A 159 -25.19 6.01 -29.06
C PHE A 159 -24.75 6.43 -30.47
N LEU A 160 -24.86 5.52 -31.44
CA LEU A 160 -24.57 5.82 -32.85
C LEU A 160 -25.63 6.73 -33.50
N GLU A 161 -26.89 6.60 -33.11
CA GLU A 161 -27.97 7.47 -33.57
C GLU A 161 -27.83 8.90 -33.00
N GLU A 162 -27.40 9.03 -31.76
CA GLU A 162 -27.18 10.32 -31.10
C GLU A 162 -26.04 11.11 -31.77
N ILE A 163 -24.95 10.46 -32.20
CA ILE A 163 -23.84 11.11 -32.92
C ILE A 163 -24.24 11.53 -34.34
N GLN A 164 -25.12 10.82 -35.02
CA GLN A 164 -25.57 11.17 -36.37
C GLN A 164 -26.55 12.35 -36.41
N SER A 165 -27.08 12.74 -35.25
CA SER A 165 -27.99 13.89 -35.11
C SER A 165 -27.29 15.23 -34.84
N ILE A 166 -25.96 15.24 -34.70
CA ILE A 166 -25.10 16.42 -34.52
C ILE A 166 -24.45 16.77 -35.86
#